data_6ad0a641501951b75e7cf7ac4dc85695
#
_entry.id   6ad0a641501951b75e7cf7ac4dc85695
#
_cell.length_a   1.000
_cell.length_b   1.000
_cell.length_c   1.000
_cell.angle_alpha   90.00
_cell.angle_beta   90.00
_cell.angle_gamma   90.00
#
_symmetry.space_group_name_H-M   'P 1'
#
loop_
_entity.id
_entity.type
_entity.pdbx_description
1 polymer ?
#
loop_
_entity_poly.entity_id
_entity_poly.type
_entity_poly.pdbx_seq_one_letter_code
_entity_poly.pdbx_strand_id
1 'polypeptide(L)'
;FSVNVTGTFIESVKAATEFQITSPSDNGLVAAGYIDIKWNNPVGGSASKYNVYVDGNYVNSTTSTTYEYYTTSVAYHTAWIEAELSNGAKEYTKTVKFGVSKKGLAVNDNMGRRLDPVAMNMGWYYTWGTTPFSYTTYGSVEFVPMIWGTGSENAISRIASSGYKYLLAYNEPDMPMYDTNGNFVGGSNVDVNTAISHWYKFAGKSYHLGAPAPALCPAWDSGTWFRTFMDSDLVDKSTIDFIPLHCYYGTYGGAEGANTFLKEVVDATYNMYHKPIWITEFAVSGWGYSTASNRKQVEA
;
A
#
# COMPACT_ATOMS: atom_id res chain seq x y z
N PHE A 1 27.10 60.22 -25.58
CA PHE A 1 27.80 59.26 -24.73
C PHE A 1 27.03 57.96 -24.76
N SER A 2 27.55 56.94 -25.47
CA SER A 2 27.02 55.59 -25.46
C SER A 2 27.76 54.78 -24.40
N VAL A 3 27.07 54.26 -23.42
CA VAL A 3 27.62 53.33 -22.42
C VAL A 3 27.33 51.92 -22.91
N ASN A 4 28.37 51.22 -23.39
CA ASN A 4 28.27 49.76 -23.63
C ASN A 4 28.40 49.05 -22.30
N VAL A 5 27.30 48.44 -21.83
CA VAL A 5 27.30 47.51 -20.69
C VAL A 5 27.50 46.11 -21.27
N THR A 6 28.73 45.61 -21.25
CA THR A 6 29.02 44.18 -21.45
C THR A 6 28.66 43.44 -20.18
N GLY A 7 27.43 42.92 -20.10
CA GLY A 7 27.04 42.03 -19.06
C GLY A 7 27.67 40.65 -19.29
N THR A 8 28.58 40.25 -18.40
CA THR A 8 29.00 38.85 -18.29
C THR A 8 27.81 38.05 -17.74
N PHE A 9 27.20 37.24 -18.58
CA PHE A 9 26.25 36.22 -18.10
C PHE A 9 27.05 35.24 -17.26
N ILE A 10 26.87 35.27 -15.95
CA ILE A 10 27.26 34.16 -15.08
C ILE A 10 26.32 33.04 -15.43
N GLU A 11 26.77 32.02 -16.17
CA GLU A 11 26.06 30.76 -16.25
C GLU A 11 25.80 30.31 -14.81
N SER A 12 24.53 30.11 -14.47
CA SER A 12 24.17 29.53 -13.18
C SER A 12 24.83 28.16 -13.13
N VAL A 13 25.88 28.02 -12.35
CA VAL A 13 26.49 26.74 -12.04
C VAL A 13 25.37 25.93 -11.40
N LYS A 14 24.84 24.95 -12.15
CA LYS A 14 23.87 24.00 -11.62
C LYS A 14 24.53 23.35 -10.41
N ALA A 15 24.05 23.64 -9.21
CA ALA A 15 24.60 23.08 -7.99
C ALA A 15 24.71 21.57 -8.18
N ALA A 16 25.90 21.02 -7.98
CA ALA A 16 26.10 19.57 -8.04
C ALA A 16 25.08 18.94 -7.12
N THR A 17 24.30 18.00 -7.64
CA THR A 17 23.28 17.30 -6.84
C THR A 17 24.01 16.51 -5.77
N GLU A 18 23.83 16.87 -4.51
CA GLU A 18 24.43 16.17 -3.37
C GLU A 18 24.04 14.68 -3.41
N PHE A 19 24.96 13.78 -3.05
CA PHE A 19 24.63 12.35 -2.89
C PHE A 19 23.68 12.21 -1.70
N GLN A 20 22.41 11.85 -1.98
CA GLN A 20 21.36 11.85 -0.97
C GLN A 20 20.30 10.81 -1.23
N ILE A 21 19.62 10.37 -0.16
CA ILE A 21 18.38 9.59 -0.25
C ILE A 21 17.27 10.52 -0.76
N THR A 22 16.54 10.04 -1.78
CA THR A 22 15.41 10.74 -2.40
C THR A 22 14.06 10.16 -1.97
N SER A 23 14.04 8.94 -1.42
CA SER A 23 12.89 8.27 -0.81
C SER A 23 13.39 7.27 0.25
N PRO A 24 12.75 7.17 1.43
CA PRO A 24 11.79 8.13 2.00
C PRO A 24 12.36 9.53 2.17
N SER A 25 11.47 10.54 2.17
CA SER A 25 11.89 11.91 2.53
C SER A 25 12.24 11.98 4.02
N ASP A 26 13.17 12.87 4.37
CA ASP A 26 13.51 13.11 5.78
C ASP A 26 12.27 13.58 6.56
N ASN A 27 12.02 12.95 7.71
CA ASN A 27 10.80 13.07 8.51
C ASN A 27 9.49 12.69 7.79
N GLY A 28 9.58 12.01 6.64
CA GLY A 28 8.42 11.48 5.92
C GLY A 28 7.76 10.30 6.64
N LEU A 29 6.53 9.99 6.26
CA LEU A 29 5.80 8.82 6.71
C LEU A 29 5.57 7.88 5.53
N VAL A 30 5.79 6.58 5.72
CA VAL A 30 5.61 5.54 4.71
C VAL A 30 4.75 4.39 5.23
N ALA A 31 4.17 3.62 4.32
CA ALA A 31 3.44 2.41 4.67
C ALA A 31 4.38 1.34 5.26
N ALA A 32 3.87 0.58 6.26
CA ALA A 32 4.53 -0.63 6.73
C ALA A 32 4.51 -1.70 5.63
N GLY A 33 5.52 -2.55 5.61
CA GLY A 33 5.72 -3.59 4.60
C GLY A 33 6.98 -3.32 3.79
N TYR A 34 6.87 -3.30 2.48
CA TYR A 34 7.98 -3.06 1.57
C TYR A 34 8.19 -1.57 1.33
N ILE A 35 9.36 -1.06 1.64
CA ILE A 35 9.73 0.36 1.58
C ILE A 35 10.88 0.53 0.59
N ASP A 36 10.65 1.33 -0.46
CA ASP A 36 11.74 1.68 -1.38
C ASP A 36 12.63 2.76 -0.79
N ILE A 37 13.86 2.40 -0.48
CA ILE A 37 14.92 3.35 -0.20
C ILE A 37 15.58 3.67 -1.54
N LYS A 38 15.43 4.90 -2.01
CA LYS A 38 15.97 5.40 -3.29
C LYS A 38 16.95 6.53 -3.06
N TRP A 39 17.97 6.62 -3.90
CA TRP A 39 19.00 7.65 -3.82
C TRP A 39 19.48 8.05 -5.22
N ASN A 40 20.10 9.22 -5.32
CA ASN A 40 20.77 9.65 -6.55
C ASN A 40 22.20 9.10 -6.62
N ASN A 41 22.84 9.26 -7.78
CA ASN A 41 24.23 8.86 -7.93
C ASN A 41 25.18 9.72 -7.07
N PRO A 42 26.32 9.17 -6.60
CA PRO A 42 27.36 9.94 -5.92
C PRO A 42 27.98 10.99 -6.85
N VAL A 43 28.57 12.02 -6.27
CA VAL A 43 29.11 13.19 -7.01
C VAL A 43 30.53 12.95 -7.50
N GLY A 44 31.33 12.21 -6.74
CA GLY A 44 32.77 11.99 -7.00
C GLY A 44 33.09 10.92 -8.04
N GLY A 45 32.08 10.29 -8.66
CA GLY A 45 32.29 9.28 -9.70
C GLY A 45 31.22 8.21 -9.75
N SER A 46 31.42 7.23 -10.64
CA SER A 46 30.51 6.08 -10.74
C SER A 46 30.70 5.14 -9.55
N ALA A 47 29.61 4.74 -8.93
CA ALA A 47 29.62 3.70 -7.89
C ALA A 47 29.72 2.32 -8.53
N SER A 48 30.56 1.48 -7.96
CA SER A 48 30.62 0.05 -8.26
C SER A 48 29.63 -0.76 -7.41
N LYS A 49 29.30 -0.23 -6.21
CA LYS A 49 28.41 -0.87 -5.25
C LYS A 49 27.86 0.17 -4.27
N TYR A 50 26.66 -0.06 -3.79
CA TYR A 50 26.04 0.68 -2.69
C TYR A 50 25.80 -0.29 -1.51
N ASN A 51 26.17 0.13 -0.31
CA ASN A 51 25.87 -0.56 0.93
C ASN A 51 24.74 0.21 1.64
N VAL A 52 23.68 -0.49 1.99
CA VAL A 52 22.46 0.08 2.60
C VAL A 52 22.49 -0.18 4.10
N TYR A 53 22.23 0.86 4.87
CA TYR A 53 22.16 0.78 6.33
C TYR A 53 20.82 1.30 6.82
N VAL A 54 20.19 0.55 7.72
CA VAL A 54 18.96 0.94 8.40
C VAL A 54 19.15 0.77 9.90
N ASP A 55 18.75 1.78 10.67
CA ASP A 55 18.90 1.83 12.14
C ASP A 55 20.33 1.52 12.62
N GLY A 56 21.31 2.03 11.86
CA GLY A 56 22.72 1.82 12.12
C GLY A 56 23.27 0.44 11.72
N ASN A 57 22.43 -0.48 11.27
CA ASN A 57 22.83 -1.83 10.88
C ASN A 57 22.99 -1.94 9.37
N TYR A 58 24.03 -2.65 8.91
CA TYR A 58 24.15 -3.07 7.52
C TYR A 58 23.01 -4.02 7.15
N VAL A 59 22.30 -3.71 6.07
CA VAL A 59 21.16 -4.50 5.61
C VAL A 59 21.52 -5.35 4.40
N ASN A 60 22.07 -4.70 3.36
CA ASN A 60 22.45 -5.39 2.11
C ASN A 60 23.31 -4.48 1.23
N SER A 61 23.79 -5.03 0.12
CA SER A 61 24.44 -4.25 -0.95
C SER A 61 23.75 -4.47 -2.29
N THR A 62 23.82 -3.45 -3.16
CA THR A 62 23.23 -3.44 -4.50
C THR A 62 24.06 -2.61 -5.45
N THR A 63 23.90 -2.84 -6.76
CA THR A 63 24.41 -1.96 -7.82
C THR A 63 23.36 -0.98 -8.34
N SER A 64 22.12 -1.13 -7.91
CA SER A 64 21.00 -0.23 -8.23
C SER A 64 20.98 0.98 -7.29
N THR A 65 20.39 2.08 -7.69
CA THR A 65 20.11 3.25 -6.84
C THR A 65 18.80 3.13 -6.06
N THR A 66 18.33 1.90 -5.88
CA THR A 66 17.17 1.57 -5.05
C THR A 66 17.38 0.25 -4.34
N TYR A 67 16.82 0.16 -3.14
CA TYR A 67 16.75 -1.07 -2.35
C TYR A 67 15.38 -1.17 -1.69
N GLU A 68 14.73 -2.32 -1.81
CA GLU A 68 13.47 -2.57 -1.15
C GLU A 68 13.72 -3.16 0.24
N TYR A 69 13.37 -2.39 1.26
CA TYR A 69 13.49 -2.77 2.68
C TYR A 69 12.14 -3.18 3.24
N TYR A 70 12.08 -4.33 3.91
CA TYR A 70 10.84 -4.81 4.54
C TYR A 70 10.85 -4.59 6.04
N THR A 71 9.81 -3.90 6.55
CA THR A 71 9.55 -3.79 7.99
C THR A 71 8.07 -3.61 8.28
N THR A 72 7.60 -4.23 9.35
CA THR A 72 6.26 -3.99 9.93
C THR A 72 6.35 -3.28 11.29
N SER A 73 7.53 -2.85 11.69
CA SER A 73 7.76 -2.09 12.93
C SER A 73 7.20 -0.68 12.78
N VAL A 74 6.17 -0.36 13.56
CA VAL A 74 5.57 0.99 13.62
C VAL A 74 6.42 1.86 14.54
N ALA A 75 7.47 2.43 13.96
CA ALA A 75 8.45 3.26 14.65
C ALA A 75 9.02 4.31 13.68
N TYR A 76 9.86 5.19 14.21
CA TYR A 76 10.79 5.94 13.38
C TYR A 76 12.02 5.08 13.10
N HIS A 77 12.43 5.04 11.86
CA HIS A 77 13.62 4.39 11.36
C HIS A 77 14.59 5.41 10.80
N THR A 78 15.85 5.02 10.66
CA THR A 78 16.88 5.84 10.00
C THR A 78 17.50 5.04 8.86
N ALA A 79 17.88 5.73 7.78
CA ALA A 79 18.61 5.10 6.68
C ALA A 79 19.74 6.00 6.17
N TRP A 80 20.83 5.38 5.73
CA TRP A 80 21.91 6.03 5.01
C TRP A 80 22.59 5.04 4.07
N ILE A 81 23.26 5.55 3.02
CA ILE A 81 23.89 4.77 1.97
C ILE A 81 25.38 5.09 1.92
N GLU A 82 26.21 4.06 1.83
CA GLU A 82 27.61 4.15 1.44
C GLU A 82 27.75 3.76 -0.03
N ALA A 83 28.33 4.62 -0.86
CA ALA A 83 28.72 4.28 -2.22
C ALA A 83 30.22 3.95 -2.27
N GLU A 84 30.57 2.79 -2.79
CA GLU A 84 31.95 2.44 -3.14
C GLU A 84 32.20 2.84 -4.60
N LEU A 85 33.07 3.81 -4.82
CA LEU A 85 33.34 4.33 -6.16
C LEU A 85 34.32 3.42 -6.92
N SER A 86 34.29 3.46 -8.25
CA SER A 86 35.17 2.67 -9.11
C SER A 86 36.67 3.02 -8.95
N ASN A 87 37.00 4.18 -8.39
CA ASN A 87 38.34 4.59 -8.03
C ASN A 87 38.80 4.16 -6.62
N GLY A 88 37.98 3.40 -5.90
CA GLY A 88 38.22 2.93 -4.54
C GLY A 88 37.85 3.93 -3.44
N ALA A 89 37.39 5.13 -3.77
CA ALA A 89 36.91 6.08 -2.78
C ALA A 89 35.50 5.70 -2.29
N LYS A 90 35.09 6.28 -1.16
CA LYS A 90 33.76 6.09 -0.60
C LYS A 90 33.06 7.44 -0.43
N GLU A 91 31.77 7.46 -0.73
CA GLU A 91 30.86 8.56 -0.42
C GLU A 91 29.69 8.09 0.42
N TYR A 92 29.09 9.01 1.17
CA TYR A 92 28.02 8.70 2.11
C TYR A 92 26.88 9.70 1.95
N THR A 93 25.65 9.23 2.01
CA THR A 93 24.51 10.13 2.14
C THR A 93 24.42 10.67 3.57
N LYS A 94 23.70 11.78 3.73
CA LYS A 94 23.17 12.12 5.05
C LYS A 94 22.20 11.04 5.50
N THR A 95 22.08 10.85 6.80
CA THR A 95 21.06 9.99 7.38
C THR A 95 19.71 10.67 7.25
N VAL A 96 18.72 9.96 6.70
CA VAL A 96 17.31 10.35 6.74
C VAL A 96 16.59 9.59 7.85
N LYS A 97 15.61 10.26 8.48
CA LYS A 97 14.71 9.69 9.48
C LYS A 97 13.32 9.60 8.85
N PHE A 98 12.64 8.46 8.96
CA PHE A 98 11.29 8.28 8.44
C PHE A 98 10.43 7.48 9.42
N GLY A 99 9.13 7.78 9.44
CA GLY A 99 8.15 7.04 10.21
C GLY A 99 7.52 5.92 9.40
N VAL A 100 7.14 4.83 10.05
CA VAL A 100 6.41 3.72 9.44
C VAL A 100 5.01 3.61 10.05
N SER A 101 3.98 3.55 9.22
CA SER A 101 2.58 3.47 9.64
C SER A 101 1.88 2.27 9.02
N LYS A 102 1.10 1.53 9.83
CA LYS A 102 0.17 0.51 9.35
C LYS A 102 -1.22 1.08 9.01
N LYS A 103 -1.48 2.34 9.35
CA LYS A 103 -2.79 2.96 9.13
C LYS A 103 -2.99 3.26 7.67
N GLY A 104 -4.14 2.84 7.15
CA GLY A 104 -4.62 3.15 5.80
C GLY A 104 -5.95 3.89 5.82
N LEU A 105 -6.31 4.47 4.69
CA LEU A 105 -7.56 5.20 4.52
C LEU A 105 -8.25 4.80 3.22
N ALA A 106 -9.51 4.41 3.32
CA ALA A 106 -10.41 4.28 2.17
C ALA A 106 -11.04 5.65 1.88
N VAL A 107 -10.80 6.20 0.70
CA VAL A 107 -11.25 7.54 0.30
C VAL A 107 -12.31 7.45 -0.77
N ASN A 108 -13.53 7.90 -0.46
CA ASN A 108 -14.62 7.99 -1.41
C ASN A 108 -14.96 9.46 -1.71
N ASP A 109 -14.85 9.87 -2.97
CA ASP A 109 -15.12 11.25 -3.41
C ASP A 109 -16.60 11.65 -3.32
N ASN A 110 -17.51 10.69 -3.43
CA ASN A 110 -18.96 10.93 -3.40
C ASN A 110 -19.49 11.49 -2.08
N MET A 111 -18.68 11.48 -1.02
CA MET A 111 -19.08 11.99 0.30
C MET A 111 -18.85 13.50 0.46
N GLY A 112 -18.37 14.23 -0.54
CA GLY A 112 -18.17 15.69 -0.50
C GLY A 112 -17.19 16.17 0.58
N ARG A 113 -16.48 15.27 1.26
CA ARG A 113 -15.48 15.58 2.28
C ARG A 113 -14.12 15.11 1.78
N ARG A 114 -13.22 16.07 1.63
CA ARG A 114 -11.81 15.76 1.37
C ARG A 114 -11.17 15.32 2.68
N LEU A 115 -10.80 14.07 2.76
CA LEU A 115 -9.95 13.55 3.83
C LEU A 115 -8.49 13.76 3.43
N ASP A 116 -7.66 14.15 4.38
CA ASP A 116 -6.23 14.34 4.17
C ASP A 116 -5.45 13.20 4.87
N PRO A 117 -5.00 12.19 4.13
CA PRO A 117 -4.24 11.08 4.69
C PRO A 117 -2.95 11.53 5.38
N VAL A 118 -2.32 12.62 4.93
CA VAL A 118 -1.09 13.16 5.54
C VAL A 118 -1.39 13.71 6.94
N ALA A 119 -2.41 14.57 7.05
CA ALA A 119 -2.83 15.15 8.34
C ALA A 119 -3.32 14.07 9.34
N MET A 120 -3.81 12.94 8.82
CA MET A 120 -4.27 11.80 9.63
C MET A 120 -3.15 10.80 9.96
N ASN A 121 -1.90 11.05 9.56
CA ASN A 121 -0.76 10.14 9.72
C ASN A 121 -1.00 8.75 9.12
N MET A 122 -1.60 8.70 7.91
CA MET A 122 -1.81 7.47 7.16
C MET A 122 -0.55 7.13 6.35
N GLY A 123 -0.17 5.86 6.31
CA GLY A 123 0.93 5.39 5.47
C GLY A 123 0.49 5.09 4.03
N TRP A 124 -0.79 4.73 3.85
CA TRP A 124 -1.35 4.37 2.56
C TRP A 124 -2.82 4.76 2.45
N TYR A 125 -3.34 4.77 1.22
CA TYR A 125 -4.77 4.97 0.95
C TYR A 125 -5.19 4.29 -0.35
N TYR A 126 -6.48 4.05 -0.51
CA TYR A 126 -7.07 3.57 -1.75
C TYR A 126 -8.45 4.22 -2.00
N THR A 127 -8.98 4.06 -3.21
CA THR A 127 -10.20 4.74 -3.67
C THR A 127 -11.22 3.80 -4.31
N TRP A 128 -11.11 2.49 -4.09
CA TRP A 128 -11.81 1.43 -4.84
C TRP A 128 -11.56 1.48 -6.36
N GLY A 129 -10.64 2.32 -6.81
CA GLY A 129 -10.33 2.55 -8.22
C GLY A 129 -8.90 2.22 -8.59
N THR A 130 -8.62 2.31 -9.89
CA THR A 130 -7.30 2.00 -10.47
C THR A 130 -6.35 3.20 -10.50
N THR A 131 -6.81 4.37 -10.07
CA THR A 131 -6.05 5.63 -10.02
C THR A 131 -6.45 6.45 -8.80
N PRO A 132 -5.54 7.28 -8.25
CA PRO A 132 -5.91 8.26 -7.25
C PRO A 132 -6.86 9.31 -7.86
N PHE A 133 -7.63 10.01 -7.03
CA PHE A 133 -8.37 11.17 -7.49
C PHE A 133 -7.41 12.30 -7.89
N SER A 134 -7.77 13.09 -8.91
CA SER A 134 -6.89 14.12 -9.48
C SER A 134 -6.49 15.26 -8.51
N TYR A 135 -7.24 15.42 -7.42
CA TYR A 135 -6.98 16.42 -6.36
C TYR A 135 -6.22 15.82 -5.17
N THR A 136 -5.87 14.53 -5.20
CA THR A 136 -5.19 13.83 -4.12
C THR A 136 -3.69 13.75 -4.38
N THR A 137 -2.99 14.87 -4.19
CA THR A 137 -1.53 14.86 -4.09
C THR A 137 -1.16 14.74 -2.61
N TYR A 138 -1.26 13.53 -2.08
CA TYR A 138 -0.99 13.27 -0.68
C TYR A 138 0.51 13.04 -0.38
N GLY A 139 1.39 13.64 -1.15
CA GLY A 139 2.82 13.60 -0.90
C GLY A 139 3.39 12.18 -0.93
N SER A 140 3.94 11.74 0.19
CA SER A 140 4.58 10.43 0.36
C SER A 140 3.61 9.31 0.76
N VAL A 141 2.31 9.57 0.92
CA VAL A 141 1.34 8.54 1.29
C VAL A 141 1.11 7.61 0.10
N GLU A 142 1.34 6.32 0.30
CA GLU A 142 1.27 5.29 -0.75
C GLU A 142 -0.17 5.14 -1.27
N PHE A 143 -0.36 5.32 -2.57
CA PHE A 143 -1.63 4.97 -3.21
C PHE A 143 -1.63 3.50 -3.59
N VAL A 144 -2.67 2.78 -3.20
CA VAL A 144 -2.87 1.37 -3.51
C VAL A 144 -4.02 1.23 -4.51
N PRO A 145 -3.75 0.98 -5.80
CA PRO A 145 -4.80 0.74 -6.79
C PRO A 145 -5.57 -0.55 -6.49
N MET A 146 -6.83 -0.59 -6.95
CA MET A 146 -7.69 -1.76 -6.85
C MET A 146 -8.26 -2.14 -8.21
N ILE A 147 -8.28 -3.43 -8.50
CA ILE A 147 -9.11 -4.02 -9.55
C ILE A 147 -10.41 -4.48 -8.89
N TRP A 148 -11.40 -3.59 -8.87
CA TRP A 148 -12.64 -3.79 -8.13
C TRP A 148 -13.42 -5.04 -8.58
N GLY A 149 -13.42 -5.32 -9.88
CA GLY A 149 -14.06 -6.49 -10.49
C GLY A 149 -13.53 -6.70 -11.90
N THR A 150 -14.07 -7.67 -12.63
CA THR A 150 -13.61 -8.04 -13.98
C THR A 150 -13.64 -6.88 -14.98
N GLY A 151 -14.55 -5.92 -14.81
CA GLY A 151 -14.67 -4.72 -15.65
C GLY A 151 -13.46 -3.79 -15.62
N SER A 152 -12.60 -3.88 -14.60
CA SER A 152 -11.39 -3.05 -14.44
C SER A 152 -10.07 -3.79 -14.74
N GLU A 153 -10.10 -5.05 -15.11
CA GLU A 153 -8.89 -5.86 -15.38
C GLU A 153 -8.00 -5.31 -16.51
N ASN A 154 -8.57 -4.57 -17.44
CA ASN A 154 -7.82 -3.91 -18.52
C ASN A 154 -6.78 -2.90 -17.99
N ALA A 155 -6.91 -2.45 -16.73
CA ALA A 155 -5.96 -1.55 -16.10
C ALA A 155 -4.71 -2.25 -15.52
N ILE A 156 -4.70 -3.58 -15.38
CA ILE A 156 -3.62 -4.34 -14.72
C ILE A 156 -2.24 -4.04 -15.36
N SER A 157 -2.14 -4.08 -16.68
CA SER A 157 -0.86 -3.83 -17.37
C SER A 157 -0.35 -2.40 -17.14
N ARG A 158 -1.26 -1.42 -17.14
CA ARG A 158 -0.91 -0.02 -16.83
C ARG A 158 -0.46 0.14 -15.39
N ILE A 159 -1.15 -0.49 -14.44
CA ILE A 159 -0.78 -0.47 -13.01
C ILE A 159 0.62 -1.07 -12.84
N ALA A 160 0.90 -2.22 -13.44
CA ALA A 160 2.21 -2.87 -13.36
C ALA A 160 3.35 -2.00 -13.90
N SER A 161 3.09 -1.15 -14.92
CA SER A 161 4.10 -0.24 -15.47
C SER A 161 4.16 1.14 -14.80
N SER A 162 3.25 1.44 -13.89
CA SER A 162 3.17 2.76 -13.22
C SER A 162 4.03 2.89 -11.96
N GLY A 163 4.69 1.81 -11.52
CA GLY A 163 5.54 1.80 -10.33
C GLY A 163 4.78 1.79 -9.01
N TYR A 164 3.47 1.50 -9.01
CA TYR A 164 2.73 1.24 -7.78
C TYR A 164 3.26 -0.02 -7.09
N LYS A 165 3.42 0.08 -5.78
CA LYS A 165 4.04 -0.98 -4.98
C LYS A 165 3.08 -2.12 -4.66
N TYR A 166 1.83 -1.83 -4.50
CA TYR A 166 0.79 -2.79 -4.11
C TYR A 166 -0.37 -2.77 -5.09
N LEU A 167 -1.10 -3.89 -5.16
CA LEU A 167 -2.37 -3.99 -5.87
C LEU A 167 -3.38 -4.76 -5.02
N LEU A 168 -4.56 -4.19 -4.81
CA LEU A 168 -5.73 -4.90 -4.31
C LEU A 168 -6.46 -5.56 -5.49
N ALA A 169 -6.78 -6.85 -5.35
CA ALA A 169 -7.57 -7.57 -6.33
C ALA A 169 -9.09 -7.31 -6.11
N TYR A 170 -9.95 -8.22 -6.54
CA TYR A 170 -11.40 -8.05 -6.54
C TYR A 170 -11.98 -7.69 -5.17
N ASN A 171 -12.90 -6.72 -5.17
CA ASN A 171 -13.63 -6.25 -4.00
C ASN A 171 -14.87 -7.11 -3.78
N GLU A 172 -14.95 -7.76 -2.63
CA GLU A 172 -16.13 -8.56 -2.22
C GLU A 172 -16.72 -9.41 -3.35
N PRO A 173 -15.91 -10.28 -3.99
CA PRO A 173 -16.38 -11.06 -5.13
C PRO A 173 -17.45 -12.08 -4.74
N ASP A 174 -17.55 -12.44 -3.47
CA ASP A 174 -18.51 -13.34 -2.86
C ASP A 174 -19.87 -12.69 -2.55
N MET A 175 -19.99 -11.36 -2.79
CA MET A 175 -21.24 -10.63 -2.62
C MET A 175 -21.78 -10.07 -3.94
N PRO A 176 -23.12 -9.99 -4.10
CA PRO A 176 -23.71 -9.35 -5.26
C PRO A 176 -23.47 -7.85 -5.27
N MET A 177 -23.48 -7.23 -6.45
CA MET A 177 -23.42 -5.79 -6.60
C MET A 177 -24.69 -5.10 -6.10
N TYR A 178 -25.83 -5.74 -6.31
CA TYR A 178 -27.16 -5.25 -5.92
C TYR A 178 -27.92 -6.36 -5.18
N ASP A 179 -28.71 -5.97 -4.17
CA ASP A 179 -29.62 -6.90 -3.49
C ASP A 179 -30.85 -7.23 -4.36
N THR A 180 -31.74 -8.06 -3.87
CA THR A 180 -32.97 -8.47 -4.55
C THR A 180 -33.95 -7.32 -4.78
N ASN A 181 -33.78 -6.20 -4.09
CA ASN A 181 -34.60 -5.00 -4.23
C ASN A 181 -33.96 -3.95 -5.16
N GLY A 182 -32.77 -4.26 -5.73
CA GLY A 182 -32.01 -3.37 -6.60
C GLY A 182 -31.19 -2.31 -5.87
N ASN A 183 -30.99 -2.42 -4.55
CA ASN A 183 -30.10 -1.54 -3.81
C ASN A 183 -28.65 -1.95 -3.99
N PHE A 184 -27.76 -0.98 -4.18
CA PHE A 184 -26.33 -1.24 -4.25
C PHE A 184 -25.81 -1.70 -2.90
N VAL A 185 -25.18 -2.90 -2.86
CA VAL A 185 -24.62 -3.51 -1.65
C VAL A 185 -23.09 -3.66 -1.68
N GLY A 186 -22.45 -3.33 -2.80
CA GLY A 186 -21.01 -3.10 -2.87
C GLY A 186 -20.14 -4.26 -3.33
N GLY A 187 -20.67 -5.47 -3.47
CA GLY A 187 -19.90 -6.62 -3.95
C GLY A 187 -19.64 -6.57 -5.46
N SER A 188 -18.46 -7.05 -5.89
CA SER A 188 -18.14 -7.11 -7.33
C SER A 188 -18.77 -8.29 -8.05
N ASN A 189 -19.35 -9.25 -7.30
CA ASN A 189 -20.08 -10.40 -7.84
C ASN A 189 -19.29 -11.16 -8.92
N VAL A 190 -18.04 -11.48 -8.61
CA VAL A 190 -17.19 -12.26 -9.52
C VAL A 190 -17.33 -13.73 -9.18
N ASP A 191 -17.77 -14.52 -10.14
CA ASP A 191 -17.81 -15.97 -9.98
C ASP A 191 -16.42 -16.53 -9.66
N VAL A 192 -16.34 -17.51 -8.76
CA VAL A 192 -15.06 -18.03 -8.28
C VAL A 192 -14.23 -18.69 -9.39
N ASN A 193 -14.90 -19.41 -10.34
CA ASN A 193 -14.17 -20.02 -11.45
C ASN A 193 -13.65 -18.96 -12.42
N THR A 194 -14.38 -17.86 -12.58
CA THR A 194 -13.91 -16.68 -13.33
C THR A 194 -12.69 -16.09 -12.67
N ALA A 195 -12.71 -15.85 -11.36
CA ALA A 195 -11.56 -15.33 -10.61
C ALA A 195 -10.34 -16.25 -10.73
N ILE A 196 -10.52 -17.56 -10.56
CA ILE A 196 -9.46 -18.57 -10.72
C ILE A 196 -8.88 -18.53 -12.14
N SER A 197 -9.73 -18.56 -13.16
CA SER A 197 -9.27 -18.58 -14.55
C SER A 197 -8.60 -17.27 -14.99
N HIS A 198 -8.91 -16.15 -14.34
CA HIS A 198 -8.32 -14.83 -14.61
C HIS A 198 -7.09 -14.51 -13.76
N TRP A 199 -6.76 -15.32 -12.72
CA TRP A 199 -5.69 -15.01 -11.78
C TRP A 199 -4.32 -14.79 -12.44
N TYR A 200 -4.02 -15.49 -13.53
CA TYR A 200 -2.78 -15.31 -14.30
C TYR A 200 -2.57 -13.88 -14.79
N LYS A 201 -3.63 -13.07 -14.91
CA LYS A 201 -3.53 -11.66 -15.34
C LYS A 201 -2.86 -10.80 -14.26
N PHE A 202 -3.05 -11.15 -12.99
CA PHE A 202 -2.52 -10.44 -11.84
C PHE A 202 -1.11 -10.89 -11.48
N ALA A 203 -0.83 -12.17 -11.60
CA ALA A 203 0.39 -12.80 -11.14
C ALA A 203 1.65 -12.36 -11.92
N GLY A 204 2.81 -12.45 -11.27
CA GLY A 204 4.13 -12.25 -11.90
C GLY A 204 4.38 -10.82 -12.37
N LYS A 205 3.80 -9.81 -11.73
CA LYS A 205 4.00 -8.39 -12.02
C LYS A 205 4.95 -7.74 -11.00
N SER A 206 5.21 -6.45 -11.17
CA SER A 206 6.16 -5.68 -10.37
C SER A 206 5.62 -5.19 -9.02
N TYR A 207 4.35 -5.42 -8.72
CA TYR A 207 3.71 -5.03 -7.46
C TYR A 207 3.55 -6.23 -6.51
N HIS A 208 3.38 -5.95 -5.23
CA HIS A 208 2.93 -6.91 -4.24
C HIS A 208 1.41 -7.08 -4.34
N LEU A 209 0.95 -8.31 -4.49
CA LEU A 209 -0.42 -8.62 -4.84
C LEU A 209 -1.23 -9.09 -3.62
N GLY A 210 -2.32 -8.40 -3.33
CA GLY A 210 -3.37 -8.87 -2.42
C GLY A 210 -4.25 -9.93 -3.09
N ALA A 211 -4.65 -10.93 -2.33
CA ALA A 211 -5.73 -11.82 -2.74
C ALA A 211 -7.03 -11.01 -3.00
N PRO A 212 -8.07 -11.58 -3.63
CA PRO A 212 -9.39 -10.98 -3.60
C PRO A 212 -9.84 -10.70 -2.15
N ALA A 213 -10.49 -9.57 -1.90
CA ALA A 213 -10.97 -9.19 -0.57
C ALA A 213 -12.41 -9.72 -0.38
N PRO A 214 -12.64 -10.84 0.32
CA PRO A 214 -13.99 -11.37 0.52
C PRO A 214 -14.76 -10.51 1.54
N ALA A 215 -16.07 -10.41 1.37
CA ALA A 215 -16.97 -9.82 2.35
C ALA A 215 -17.16 -10.71 3.58
N LEU A 216 -17.05 -12.03 3.37
CA LEU A 216 -17.24 -13.03 4.42
C LEU A 216 -15.89 -13.56 4.90
N CYS A 217 -15.79 -13.81 6.21
CA CYS A 217 -14.54 -14.30 6.79
C CYS A 217 -14.04 -15.58 6.08
N PRO A 218 -12.83 -15.58 5.52
CA PRO A 218 -12.28 -16.71 4.76
C PRO A 218 -12.19 -18.02 5.55
N ALA A 219 -11.97 -17.92 6.85
CA ALA A 219 -11.76 -19.06 7.73
C ALA A 219 -13.06 -19.69 8.26
N TRP A 220 -14.21 -19.06 8.05
CA TRP A 220 -15.50 -19.56 8.51
C TRP A 220 -16.25 -20.32 7.40
N ASP A 221 -17.29 -21.07 7.76
CA ASP A 221 -18.08 -21.86 6.79
C ASP A 221 -18.69 -21.00 5.69
N SER A 222 -19.03 -19.74 5.99
CA SER A 222 -19.51 -18.75 5.02
C SER A 222 -18.45 -18.34 3.98
N GLY A 223 -17.17 -18.50 4.27
CA GLY A 223 -16.04 -18.13 3.38
C GLY A 223 -15.76 -19.12 2.24
N THR A 224 -16.77 -19.84 1.74
CA THR A 224 -16.62 -20.90 0.73
C THR A 224 -16.00 -20.39 -0.56
N TRP A 225 -16.40 -19.20 -1.03
CA TRP A 225 -15.85 -18.59 -2.23
C TRP A 225 -14.32 -18.45 -2.15
N PHE A 226 -13.84 -17.85 -1.06
CA PHE A 226 -12.40 -17.59 -0.88
C PHE A 226 -11.60 -18.89 -0.71
N ARG A 227 -12.14 -19.86 0.03
CA ARG A 227 -11.52 -21.19 0.15
C ARG A 227 -11.42 -21.88 -1.20
N THR A 228 -12.50 -21.90 -1.98
CA THR A 228 -12.49 -22.49 -3.33
C THR A 228 -11.42 -21.82 -4.22
N PHE A 229 -11.29 -20.49 -4.14
CA PHE A 229 -10.24 -19.76 -4.84
C PHE A 229 -8.83 -20.19 -4.37
N MET A 230 -8.60 -20.19 -3.06
CA MET A 230 -7.29 -20.52 -2.49
C MET A 230 -6.93 -22.00 -2.61
N ASP A 231 -7.89 -22.92 -2.66
CA ASP A 231 -7.65 -24.36 -2.77
C ASP A 231 -7.39 -24.80 -4.22
N SER A 232 -7.70 -23.96 -5.21
CA SER A 232 -7.50 -24.27 -6.61
C SER A 232 -6.02 -24.39 -6.98
N ASP A 233 -5.65 -25.45 -7.69
CA ASP A 233 -4.30 -25.65 -8.23
C ASP A 233 -3.97 -24.68 -9.37
N LEU A 234 -4.98 -24.02 -9.95
CA LEU A 234 -4.80 -23.01 -11.00
C LEU A 234 -4.39 -21.63 -10.43
N VAL A 235 -4.51 -21.45 -9.12
CA VAL A 235 -4.07 -20.24 -8.43
C VAL A 235 -2.67 -20.46 -7.88
N ASP A 236 -1.68 -19.79 -8.44
CA ASP A 236 -0.34 -19.78 -7.86
C ASP A 236 -0.31 -18.90 -6.59
N LYS A 237 -0.40 -19.56 -5.45
CA LYS A 237 -0.44 -18.93 -4.12
C LYS A 237 0.86 -18.21 -3.75
N SER A 238 1.97 -18.54 -4.44
CA SER A 238 3.26 -17.83 -4.24
C SER A 238 3.20 -16.40 -4.73
N THR A 239 2.27 -16.09 -5.63
CA THR A 239 2.05 -14.74 -6.17
C THR A 239 1.18 -13.86 -5.28
N ILE A 240 0.60 -14.41 -4.22
CA ILE A 240 -0.21 -13.68 -3.25
C ILE A 240 0.70 -13.25 -2.09
N ASP A 241 0.88 -11.96 -1.91
CA ASP A 241 1.74 -11.40 -0.87
C ASP A 241 0.98 -11.16 0.45
N PHE A 242 -0.32 -10.85 0.38
CA PHE A 242 -1.15 -10.58 1.56
C PHE A 242 -2.63 -10.88 1.29
N ILE A 243 -3.41 -11.01 2.36
CA ILE A 243 -4.86 -11.23 2.29
C ILE A 243 -5.57 -9.99 2.83
N PRO A 244 -6.33 -9.26 1.97
CA PRO A 244 -7.22 -8.19 2.41
C PRO A 244 -8.45 -8.80 3.10
N LEU A 245 -8.91 -8.19 4.19
CA LEU A 245 -10.11 -8.57 4.91
C LEU A 245 -11.08 -7.41 5.06
N HIS A 246 -12.37 -7.72 4.98
CA HIS A 246 -13.47 -6.84 5.34
C HIS A 246 -14.09 -7.32 6.65
N CYS A 247 -14.18 -6.43 7.64
CA CYS A 247 -14.58 -6.78 9.00
C CYS A 247 -15.69 -5.85 9.50
N TYR A 248 -16.91 -6.14 9.13
CA TYR A 248 -18.11 -5.41 9.57
C TYR A 248 -18.77 -6.13 10.74
N TYR A 249 -18.76 -5.49 11.91
CA TYR A 249 -19.33 -6.04 13.14
C TYR A 249 -20.64 -5.36 13.53
N GLY A 250 -21.62 -6.15 13.95
CA GLY A 250 -22.87 -5.61 14.51
C GLY A 250 -22.69 -5.06 15.93
N THR A 251 -23.60 -4.20 16.36
CA THR A 251 -23.48 -3.48 17.65
C THR A 251 -23.90 -4.28 18.89
N TYR A 252 -24.22 -5.55 18.76
CA TYR A 252 -24.81 -6.38 19.85
C TYR A 252 -23.82 -6.76 20.97
N GLY A 253 -22.51 -6.73 20.74
CA GLY A 253 -21.50 -7.09 21.73
C GLY A 253 -20.67 -5.91 22.27
N GLY A 254 -21.00 -4.68 21.88
CA GLY A 254 -20.23 -3.49 22.26
C GLY A 254 -18.79 -3.51 21.74
N ALA A 255 -17.92 -2.69 22.32
CA ALA A 255 -16.53 -2.58 21.94
C ALA A 255 -15.73 -3.87 22.15
N GLU A 256 -15.95 -4.57 23.25
CA GLU A 256 -15.29 -5.84 23.54
C GLU A 256 -15.68 -6.90 22.50
N GLY A 257 -16.97 -6.98 22.13
CA GLY A 257 -17.42 -7.88 21.07
C GLY A 257 -16.81 -7.55 19.71
N ALA A 258 -16.68 -6.27 19.37
CA ALA A 258 -16.01 -5.83 18.13
C ALA A 258 -14.53 -6.21 18.10
N ASN A 259 -13.81 -5.99 19.20
CA ASN A 259 -12.42 -6.40 19.32
C ASN A 259 -12.23 -7.91 19.24
N THR A 260 -13.09 -8.68 19.93
CA THR A 260 -13.05 -10.14 19.88
C THR A 260 -13.29 -10.63 18.45
N PHE A 261 -14.33 -10.13 17.78
CA PHE A 261 -14.66 -10.48 16.40
C PHE A 261 -13.49 -10.20 15.45
N LEU A 262 -12.92 -8.98 15.51
CA LEU A 262 -11.81 -8.60 14.65
C LEU A 262 -10.60 -9.51 14.86
N LYS A 263 -10.27 -9.79 16.15
CA LYS A 263 -9.17 -10.69 16.49
C LYS A 263 -9.41 -12.10 15.99
N GLU A 264 -10.61 -12.64 16.18
CA GLU A 264 -10.97 -13.99 15.71
C GLU A 264 -10.85 -14.11 14.19
N VAL A 265 -11.35 -13.12 13.43
CA VAL A 265 -11.27 -13.12 11.96
C VAL A 265 -9.82 -13.08 11.49
N VAL A 266 -9.00 -12.20 12.07
CA VAL A 266 -7.58 -12.06 11.73
C VAL A 266 -6.81 -13.33 12.09
N ASP A 267 -6.93 -13.81 13.31
CA ASP A 267 -6.20 -14.98 13.81
C ASP A 267 -6.58 -16.24 13.02
N ALA A 268 -7.88 -16.47 12.79
CA ALA A 268 -8.36 -17.63 12.04
C ALA A 268 -7.85 -17.61 10.59
N THR A 269 -7.91 -16.45 9.92
CA THR A 269 -7.42 -16.33 8.54
C THR A 269 -5.90 -16.50 8.47
N TYR A 270 -5.15 -15.88 9.40
CA TYR A 270 -3.70 -16.03 9.44
C TYR A 270 -3.29 -17.48 9.71
N ASN A 271 -3.93 -18.17 10.66
CA ASN A 271 -3.64 -19.57 10.99
C ASN A 271 -3.91 -20.52 9.83
N MET A 272 -4.88 -20.18 8.96
CA MET A 272 -5.23 -20.99 7.80
C MET A 272 -4.26 -20.79 6.63
N TYR A 273 -3.84 -19.56 6.35
CA TYR A 273 -3.12 -19.22 5.12
C TYR A 273 -1.67 -18.77 5.31
N HIS A 274 -1.26 -18.41 6.54
CA HIS A 274 0.08 -17.91 6.89
C HIS A 274 0.57 -16.76 6.00
N LYS A 275 -0.35 -15.88 5.59
CA LYS A 275 -0.07 -14.67 4.81
C LYS A 275 -0.28 -13.42 5.66
N PRO A 276 0.45 -12.32 5.43
CA PRO A 276 0.14 -11.03 6.04
C PRO A 276 -1.32 -10.64 5.83
N ILE A 277 -1.95 -10.08 6.85
CA ILE A 277 -3.35 -9.65 6.79
C ILE A 277 -3.41 -8.12 6.70
N TRP A 278 -4.19 -7.62 5.73
CA TRP A 278 -4.56 -6.22 5.62
C TRP A 278 -6.05 -6.06 5.87
N ILE A 279 -6.44 -5.27 6.86
CA ILE A 279 -7.83 -4.91 7.05
C ILE A 279 -8.11 -3.70 6.18
N THR A 280 -8.72 -3.94 5.01
CA THR A 280 -9.00 -2.90 4.02
C THR A 280 -10.32 -2.20 4.27
N GLU A 281 -11.27 -2.88 4.90
CA GLU A 281 -12.54 -2.29 5.33
C GLU A 281 -12.92 -2.82 6.72
N PHE A 282 -13.33 -1.91 7.60
CA PHE A 282 -13.94 -2.31 8.86
C PHE A 282 -14.89 -1.24 9.37
N ALA A 283 -15.94 -1.66 10.02
CA ALA A 283 -16.81 -0.79 10.79
C ALA A 283 -17.56 -1.58 11.86
N VAL A 284 -17.90 -0.88 12.94
CA VAL A 284 -18.97 -1.31 13.82
C VAL A 284 -20.26 -0.72 13.26
N SER A 285 -21.09 -1.56 12.65
CA SER A 285 -22.29 -1.15 11.95
C SER A 285 -23.53 -1.56 12.73
N GLY A 286 -24.18 -0.61 13.36
CA GLY A 286 -25.51 -0.78 13.91
C GLY A 286 -26.55 -0.42 12.85
N TRP A 287 -26.82 -1.31 11.93
CA TRP A 287 -27.91 -1.13 10.98
C TRP A 287 -29.21 -0.85 11.73
N GLY A 288 -29.66 0.40 11.77
CA GLY A 288 -30.83 0.85 12.52
C GLY A 288 -30.54 1.52 13.89
N TYR A 289 -29.29 1.60 14.34
CA TYR A 289 -28.90 2.34 15.56
C TYR A 289 -28.39 3.73 15.25
N SER A 290 -28.40 4.60 16.28
CA SER A 290 -27.94 5.98 16.11
C SER A 290 -26.43 6.06 15.84
N THR A 291 -26.00 7.05 15.04
CA THR A 291 -24.59 7.35 14.77
C THR A 291 -23.78 7.55 16.06
N ALA A 292 -24.38 8.07 17.14
CA ALA A 292 -23.72 8.27 18.42
C ALA A 292 -23.41 6.94 19.13
N SER A 293 -24.27 5.92 18.98
CA SER A 293 -24.03 4.58 19.55
C SER A 293 -22.89 3.88 18.81
N ASN A 294 -22.87 3.98 17.48
CA ASN A 294 -21.81 3.39 16.66
C ASN A 294 -20.44 4.05 16.95
N ARG A 295 -20.41 5.40 17.11
CA ARG A 295 -19.18 6.14 17.43
C ARG A 295 -18.54 5.65 18.72
N LYS A 296 -19.31 5.50 19.80
CA LYS A 296 -18.79 5.02 21.10
C LYS A 296 -18.13 3.64 21.01
N GLN A 297 -18.56 2.78 20.11
CA GLN A 297 -18.02 1.45 19.93
C GLN A 297 -16.72 1.44 19.11
N VAL A 298 -16.55 2.41 18.22
CA VAL A 298 -15.30 2.60 17.46
C VAL A 298 -14.23 3.30 18.31
N GLU A 299 -14.63 4.16 19.25
CA GLU A 299 -13.72 4.92 20.11
C GLU A 299 -13.19 4.09 21.30
N ALA A 300 -13.82 2.99 21.62
CA ALA A 300 -13.44 2.10 22.73
C ALA A 300 -12.52 0.96 22.31
#